data_fa362166ba6924816b0dff86a50365a5
#
_entry.id   fa362166ba6924816b0dff86a50365a5
#
_cell.length_a   1.000
_cell.length_b   1.000
_cell.length_c   1.000
_cell.angle_alpha   90.00
_cell.angle_beta   90.00
_cell.angle_gamma   90.00
#
_symmetry.space_group_name_H-M   'P 1'
#
loop_
_entity.id
_entity.type
_entity.pdbx_description
1 polymer ?
#
loop_
_entity_poly.entity_id
_entity_poly.type
_entity_poly.pdbx_seq_one_letter_code
_entity_poly.pdbx_strand_id
1 'polypeptide(L)'
;MIGTGVFAVWQPALQWAGGLLISSVVIAATVAALNATSTARLAARNPEAGGVYAYGRIHVNRFAGVLAGSVFIMGKTASASAAALTIGLYVWPENSRVVALAAVGFVLALNLRGVVRSTRVAAVMVIVVALVLLGFVLGSGVELADADVVPSVILVEPTPLSLLAASGLVFVAFAGYARITVLGEEVTDPRRTIPLAIAWSFGLVLLVYLLVAVVVVLAAGRGVTIGPAALNDIAQALLPDWTVAVLAIAAVLAAGAVLVSLIAGVGRTLFAMADRGDAPRAFAAVGRTSRIPYRAEIAAAVGTAVLVVVGGLTVALAISGSMILTYYAIGHWAALRLPREGAFGALVGRAVPVAGLVSCAALVLALILAG
;
A
#
# COMPACT_ATOMS: atom_id res chain seq x y z
N MET A 1 -3.20 -5.54 -6.83
CA MET A 1 -3.23 -4.14 -6.37
C MET A 1 -4.32 -3.91 -5.32
N ILE A 2 -5.52 -4.46 -5.45
CA ILE A 2 -6.54 -4.42 -4.39
C ILE A 2 -6.01 -5.21 -3.17
N GLY A 3 -5.93 -4.56 -2.02
CA GLY A 3 -5.35 -5.13 -0.81
C GLY A 3 -5.90 -4.43 0.44
N THR A 4 -5.12 -4.39 1.52
CA THR A 4 -5.50 -3.76 2.79
C THR A 4 -5.95 -2.31 2.64
N GLY A 5 -5.32 -1.55 1.72
CA GLY A 5 -5.52 -0.10 1.62
C GLY A 5 -6.98 0.30 1.44
N VAL A 6 -7.76 -0.42 0.62
CA VAL A 6 -9.18 -0.12 0.39
C VAL A 6 -10.07 -0.30 1.63
N PHE A 7 -9.58 -0.98 2.66
CA PHE A 7 -10.29 -1.16 3.92
C PHE A 7 -9.78 -0.25 5.04
N ALA A 8 -8.56 0.30 4.91
CA ALA A 8 -7.82 0.92 6.00
C ALA A 8 -7.70 2.45 5.93
N VAL A 9 -7.72 3.04 4.71
CA VAL A 9 -7.28 4.44 4.53
C VAL A 9 -8.40 5.48 4.72
N TRP A 10 -9.66 5.08 4.69
CA TRP A 10 -10.77 6.02 4.51
C TRP A 10 -11.01 6.93 5.70
N GLN A 11 -11.08 6.38 6.91
CA GLN A 11 -11.30 7.17 8.13
C GLN A 11 -10.20 8.21 8.35
N PRO A 12 -8.89 7.86 8.40
CA PRO A 12 -7.87 8.87 8.61
C PRO A 12 -7.74 9.84 7.44
N ALA A 13 -7.98 9.40 6.20
CA ALA A 13 -7.96 10.29 5.05
C ALA A 13 -9.15 11.26 5.05
N LEU A 14 -10.34 10.79 5.43
CA LEU A 14 -11.53 11.65 5.57
C LEU A 14 -11.34 12.71 6.65
N GLN A 15 -10.74 12.34 7.78
CA GLN A 15 -10.45 13.29 8.88
C GLN A 15 -9.54 14.45 8.44
N TRP A 16 -8.64 14.24 7.47
CA TRP A 16 -7.73 15.27 6.98
C TRP A 16 -8.20 15.97 5.72
N ALA A 17 -8.86 15.24 4.80
CA ALA A 17 -9.32 15.80 3.51
C ALA A 17 -10.78 16.29 3.54
N GLY A 18 -11.58 15.88 4.52
CA GLY A 18 -13.00 16.23 4.55
C GLY A 18 -13.70 15.93 3.23
N GLY A 19 -14.45 16.88 2.70
CA GLY A 19 -15.13 16.77 1.41
C GLY A 19 -14.19 16.64 0.20
N LEU A 20 -12.89 16.96 0.34
CA LEU A 20 -11.87 16.81 -0.70
C LEU A 20 -11.22 15.39 -0.74
N LEU A 21 -11.80 14.39 -0.09
CA LEU A 21 -11.28 13.02 -0.09
C LEU A 21 -11.09 12.48 -1.51
N ILE A 22 -12.00 12.76 -2.44
CA ILE A 22 -11.88 12.35 -3.84
C ILE A 22 -10.63 12.97 -4.48
N SER A 23 -10.37 14.26 -4.22
CA SER A 23 -9.17 14.94 -4.70
C SER A 23 -7.90 14.30 -4.14
N SER A 24 -7.90 13.85 -2.87
CA SER A 24 -6.76 13.15 -2.28
C SER A 24 -6.48 11.81 -2.98
N VAL A 25 -7.53 11.09 -3.42
CA VAL A 25 -7.37 9.85 -4.21
C VAL A 25 -6.74 10.14 -5.57
N VAL A 26 -7.16 11.20 -6.26
CA VAL A 26 -6.60 11.60 -7.57
C VAL A 26 -5.13 12.01 -7.44
N ILE A 27 -4.78 12.80 -6.41
CA ILE A 27 -3.39 13.20 -6.14
C ILE A 27 -2.54 11.95 -5.85
N ALA A 28 -3.00 11.06 -4.96
CA ALA A 28 -2.31 9.82 -4.62
C ALA A 28 -2.08 8.92 -5.84
N ALA A 29 -3.10 8.79 -6.70
CA ALA A 29 -3.01 8.04 -7.95
C ALA A 29 -1.99 8.66 -8.92
N THR A 30 -1.98 9.98 -9.05
CA THR A 30 -1.01 10.69 -9.91
C THR A 30 0.42 10.42 -9.45
N VAL A 31 0.69 10.53 -8.14
CA VAL A 31 2.02 10.23 -7.57
C VAL A 31 2.38 8.76 -7.77
N ALA A 32 1.42 7.84 -7.58
CA ALA A 32 1.65 6.42 -7.81
C ALA A 32 1.96 6.11 -9.28
N ALA A 33 1.33 6.79 -10.25
CA ALA A 33 1.61 6.65 -11.68
C ALA A 33 3.01 7.15 -12.04
N LEU A 34 3.44 8.29 -11.49
CA LEU A 34 4.80 8.82 -11.66
C LEU A 34 5.84 7.84 -11.11
N ASN A 35 5.60 7.29 -9.92
CA ASN A 35 6.47 6.31 -9.27
C ASN A 35 6.55 5.01 -10.10
N ALA A 36 5.40 4.51 -10.58
CA ALA A 36 5.34 3.30 -11.42
C ALA A 36 6.13 3.48 -12.72
N THR A 37 5.99 4.63 -13.37
CA THR A 37 6.70 4.95 -14.63
C THR A 37 8.22 4.98 -14.43
N SER A 38 8.71 5.66 -13.38
CA SER A 38 10.15 5.72 -13.11
C SER A 38 10.72 4.36 -12.70
N THR A 39 9.97 3.60 -11.88
CA THR A 39 10.40 2.26 -11.47
C THR A 39 10.41 1.28 -12.64
N ALA A 40 9.42 1.34 -13.53
CA ALA A 40 9.38 0.51 -14.74
C ALA A 40 10.56 0.78 -15.67
N ARG A 41 10.97 2.06 -15.84
CA ARG A 41 12.14 2.43 -16.63
C ARG A 41 13.44 1.91 -16.03
N LEU A 42 13.58 1.96 -14.69
CA LEU A 42 14.73 1.41 -13.99
C LEU A 42 14.79 -0.11 -14.13
N ALA A 43 13.65 -0.80 -13.93
CA ALA A 43 13.54 -2.25 -14.07
C ALA A 43 13.85 -2.75 -15.50
N ALA A 44 13.38 -2.02 -16.53
CA ALA A 44 13.64 -2.37 -17.92
C ALA A 44 15.15 -2.33 -18.29
N ARG A 45 15.94 -1.53 -17.59
CA ARG A 45 17.39 -1.40 -17.83
C ARG A 45 18.25 -2.24 -16.89
N ASN A 46 17.72 -2.57 -15.72
CA ASN A 46 18.43 -3.35 -14.72
C ASN A 46 17.49 -4.48 -14.24
N PRO A 47 17.43 -5.60 -14.95
CA PRO A 47 16.54 -6.72 -14.63
C PRO A 47 16.92 -7.47 -13.34
N GLU A 48 17.93 -6.99 -12.59
CA GLU A 48 18.38 -7.60 -11.36
C GLU A 48 17.33 -7.48 -10.23
N ALA A 49 17.23 -8.53 -9.41
CA ALA A 49 16.42 -8.50 -8.20
C ALA A 49 16.98 -7.48 -7.17
N GLY A 50 16.08 -6.71 -6.52
CA GLY A 50 16.47 -5.75 -5.46
C GLY A 50 15.78 -4.40 -5.54
N GLY A 51 15.07 -4.11 -6.62
CA GLY A 51 14.27 -2.87 -6.76
C GLY A 51 15.10 -1.61 -6.56
N VAL A 52 14.52 -0.56 -5.95
CA VAL A 52 15.19 0.74 -5.78
C VAL A 52 16.43 0.66 -4.87
N TYR A 53 16.53 -0.35 -3.97
CA TYR A 53 17.76 -0.60 -3.23
C TYR A 53 18.95 -0.86 -4.18
N ALA A 54 18.76 -1.75 -5.17
CA ALA A 54 19.79 -2.03 -6.17
C ALA A 54 20.01 -0.83 -7.09
N TYR A 55 18.94 -0.20 -7.57
CA TYR A 55 19.03 0.96 -8.48
C TYR A 55 19.72 2.17 -7.83
N GLY A 56 19.45 2.43 -6.53
CA GLY A 56 20.14 3.47 -5.76
C GLY A 56 21.64 3.23 -5.67
N ARG A 57 22.07 1.98 -5.45
CA ARG A 57 23.49 1.61 -5.41
C ARG A 57 24.18 1.77 -6.77
N ILE A 58 23.53 1.35 -7.86
CA ILE A 58 24.10 1.32 -9.21
C ILE A 58 24.16 2.73 -9.79
N HIS A 59 23.08 3.49 -9.71
CA HIS A 59 22.95 4.76 -10.45
C HIS A 59 23.25 5.99 -9.60
N VAL A 60 23.24 5.88 -8.25
CA VAL A 60 23.52 7.02 -7.35
C VAL A 60 24.80 6.76 -6.56
N ASN A 61 24.71 6.00 -5.47
CA ASN A 61 25.83 5.56 -4.65
C ASN A 61 25.38 4.51 -3.61
N ARG A 62 26.32 3.94 -2.87
CA ARG A 62 26.05 2.95 -1.82
C ARG A 62 25.10 3.50 -0.74
N PHE A 63 25.29 4.73 -0.31
CA PHE A 63 24.46 5.35 0.74
C PHE A 63 22.98 5.45 0.30
N ALA A 64 22.71 5.92 -0.92
CA ALA A 64 21.35 6.00 -1.47
C ALA A 64 20.69 4.61 -1.54
N GLY A 65 21.45 3.58 -1.92
CA GLY A 65 20.95 2.22 -1.90
C GLY A 65 20.60 1.73 -0.49
N VAL A 66 21.53 1.86 0.47
CA VAL A 66 21.30 1.45 1.87
C VAL A 66 20.11 2.20 2.47
N LEU A 67 20.02 3.50 2.23
CA LEU A 67 18.87 4.30 2.67
C LEU A 67 17.56 3.78 2.06
N ALA A 68 17.54 3.51 0.74
CA ALA A 68 16.37 2.95 0.07
C ALA A 68 15.94 1.59 0.68
N GLY A 69 16.89 0.70 0.93
CA GLY A 69 16.62 -0.58 1.58
C GLY A 69 16.06 -0.42 3.00
N SER A 70 16.64 0.48 3.79
CA SER A 70 16.21 0.75 5.17
C SER A 70 14.80 1.33 5.23
N VAL A 71 14.50 2.38 4.44
CA VAL A 71 13.16 2.97 4.42
C VAL A 71 12.12 2.00 3.82
N PHE A 72 12.52 1.13 2.89
CA PHE A 72 11.65 0.06 2.40
C PHE A 72 11.27 -0.92 3.51
N ILE A 73 12.25 -1.41 4.28
CA ILE A 73 12.01 -2.32 5.41
C ILE A 73 11.08 -1.67 6.42
N MET A 74 11.37 -0.43 6.85
CA MET A 74 10.53 0.30 7.81
C MET A 74 9.12 0.52 7.28
N GLY A 75 8.97 1.02 6.06
CA GLY A 75 7.68 1.31 5.45
C GLY A 75 6.84 0.06 5.21
N LYS A 76 7.45 -1.05 4.77
CA LYS A 76 6.73 -2.31 4.56
C LYS A 76 6.38 -3.02 5.87
N THR A 77 7.20 -2.89 6.92
CA THR A 77 6.86 -3.33 8.28
C THR A 77 5.67 -2.56 8.83
N ALA A 78 5.62 -1.24 8.62
CA ALA A 78 4.47 -0.43 8.99
C ALA A 78 3.22 -0.77 8.15
N SER A 79 3.37 -1.04 6.84
CA SER A 79 2.25 -1.55 6.02
C SER A 79 1.73 -2.91 6.54
N ALA A 80 2.62 -3.79 7.01
CA ALA A 80 2.25 -5.08 7.59
C ALA A 80 1.48 -4.91 8.91
N SER A 81 1.91 -3.94 9.75
CA SER A 81 1.18 -3.57 10.97
C SER A 81 -0.21 -3.02 10.64
N ALA A 82 -0.34 -2.12 9.65
CA ALA A 82 -1.64 -1.64 9.19
C ALA A 82 -2.54 -2.78 8.68
N ALA A 83 -1.97 -3.76 7.95
CA ALA A 83 -2.72 -4.93 7.48
C ALA A 83 -3.21 -5.80 8.65
N ALA A 84 -2.36 -6.05 9.64
CA ALA A 84 -2.74 -6.81 10.83
C ALA A 84 -3.82 -6.09 11.65
N LEU A 85 -3.66 -4.78 11.87
CA LEU A 85 -4.67 -3.96 12.57
C LEU A 85 -6.00 -3.92 11.81
N THR A 86 -5.98 -3.86 10.48
CA THR A 86 -7.20 -3.94 9.66
C THR A 86 -7.94 -5.26 9.89
N ILE A 87 -7.22 -6.40 9.91
CA ILE A 87 -7.84 -7.68 10.26
C ILE A 87 -8.51 -7.59 11.63
N GLY A 88 -7.80 -7.06 12.63
CA GLY A 88 -8.34 -6.92 13.98
C GLY A 88 -9.60 -6.05 14.05
N LEU A 89 -9.58 -4.89 13.40
CA LEU A 89 -10.68 -3.92 13.39
C LEU A 89 -11.94 -4.47 12.72
N TYR A 90 -11.80 -5.29 11.68
CA TYR A 90 -12.94 -5.89 10.99
C TYR A 90 -13.46 -7.17 11.64
N VAL A 91 -12.65 -7.88 12.45
CA VAL A 91 -13.05 -9.13 13.13
C VAL A 91 -13.53 -8.88 14.55
N TRP A 92 -12.79 -8.08 15.32
CA TRP A 92 -13.10 -7.79 16.72
C TRP A 92 -12.57 -6.41 17.12
N PRO A 93 -13.35 -5.34 16.85
CA PRO A 93 -12.90 -3.95 17.03
C PRO A 93 -12.35 -3.66 18.44
N GLU A 94 -13.02 -4.15 19.49
CA GLU A 94 -12.67 -3.89 20.90
C GLU A 94 -11.32 -4.52 21.28
N ASN A 95 -10.98 -5.65 20.67
CA ASN A 95 -9.73 -6.38 20.89
C ASN A 95 -8.86 -6.47 19.62
N SER A 96 -8.95 -5.46 18.77
CA SER A 96 -8.30 -5.45 17.45
C SER A 96 -6.80 -5.72 17.51
N ARG A 97 -6.09 -5.25 18.53
CA ARG A 97 -4.65 -5.51 18.71
C ARG A 97 -4.35 -6.98 19.01
N VAL A 98 -5.18 -7.66 19.78
CA VAL A 98 -5.00 -9.09 20.09
C VAL A 98 -5.15 -9.92 18.81
N VAL A 99 -6.22 -9.65 18.04
CA VAL A 99 -6.44 -10.31 16.74
C VAL A 99 -5.32 -10.01 15.77
N ALA A 100 -4.83 -8.76 15.71
CA ALA A 100 -3.71 -8.36 14.87
C ALA A 100 -2.41 -9.12 15.22
N LEU A 101 -2.08 -9.24 16.50
CA LEU A 101 -0.91 -10.00 16.96
C LEU A 101 -1.05 -11.50 16.65
N ALA A 102 -2.23 -12.07 16.84
CA ALA A 102 -2.52 -13.46 16.45
C ALA A 102 -2.35 -13.67 14.95
N ALA A 103 -2.82 -12.73 14.12
CA ALA A 103 -2.63 -12.75 12.67
C ALA A 103 -1.14 -12.68 12.27
N VAL A 104 -0.34 -11.83 12.92
CA VAL A 104 1.11 -11.74 12.68
C VAL A 104 1.79 -13.07 13.04
N GLY A 105 1.48 -13.65 14.20
CA GLY A 105 2.04 -14.94 14.64
C GLY A 105 1.65 -16.08 13.69
N PHE A 106 0.39 -16.15 13.29
CA PHE A 106 -0.11 -17.13 12.34
C PHE A 106 0.59 -17.03 10.97
N VAL A 107 0.69 -15.81 10.43
CA VAL A 107 1.37 -15.57 9.17
C VAL A 107 2.86 -15.89 9.24
N LEU A 108 3.54 -15.54 10.33
CA LEU A 108 4.94 -15.94 10.52
C LEU A 108 5.07 -17.45 10.50
N ALA A 109 4.21 -18.19 11.20
CA ALA A 109 4.23 -19.66 11.22
C ALA A 109 4.01 -20.26 9.81
N LEU A 110 3.10 -19.68 9.01
CA LEU A 110 2.88 -20.08 7.61
C LEU A 110 4.12 -19.84 6.74
N ASN A 111 4.71 -18.65 6.86
CA ASN A 111 5.89 -18.29 6.07
C ASN A 111 7.07 -19.20 6.41
N LEU A 112 7.34 -19.47 7.70
CA LEU A 112 8.43 -20.34 8.14
C LEU A 112 8.26 -21.80 7.69
N ARG A 113 7.02 -22.24 7.44
CA ARG A 113 6.74 -23.57 6.85
C ARG A 113 6.91 -23.61 5.32
N GLY A 114 7.20 -22.46 4.69
CA GLY A 114 7.43 -22.43 3.25
C GLY A 114 6.18 -22.64 2.42
N VAL A 115 5.02 -22.23 2.92
CA VAL A 115 3.75 -22.34 2.18
C VAL A 115 3.85 -21.55 0.87
N VAL A 116 3.98 -22.26 -0.25
CA VAL A 116 4.06 -21.68 -1.58
C VAL A 116 2.68 -21.15 -1.98
N ARG A 117 2.63 -19.89 -2.38
CA ARG A 117 1.38 -19.28 -2.84
C ARG A 117 1.05 -19.73 -4.24
N SER A 118 -0.15 -20.26 -4.41
CA SER A 118 -0.71 -20.47 -5.73
C SER A 118 -1.18 -19.13 -6.31
N THR A 119 -0.70 -18.76 -7.49
CA THR A 119 -1.13 -17.58 -8.24
C THR A 119 -2.64 -17.63 -8.51
N ARG A 120 -3.19 -18.83 -8.70
CA ARG A 120 -4.65 -19.04 -8.90
C ARG A 120 -5.44 -18.68 -7.66
N VAL A 121 -5.00 -19.10 -6.46
CA VAL A 121 -5.67 -18.73 -5.20
C VAL A 121 -5.64 -17.22 -5.00
N ALA A 122 -4.50 -16.58 -5.24
CA ALA A 122 -4.41 -15.12 -5.16
C ALA A 122 -5.35 -14.40 -6.15
N ALA A 123 -5.47 -14.90 -7.37
CA ALA A 123 -6.39 -14.34 -8.37
C ALA A 123 -7.85 -14.47 -7.93
N VAL A 124 -8.27 -15.66 -7.45
CA VAL A 124 -9.62 -15.88 -6.93
C VAL A 124 -9.93 -14.95 -5.76
N MET A 125 -9.00 -14.81 -4.81
CA MET A 125 -9.17 -13.89 -3.67
C MET A 125 -9.37 -12.43 -4.12
N VAL A 126 -8.60 -11.96 -5.10
CA VAL A 126 -8.76 -10.60 -5.65
C VAL A 126 -10.10 -10.43 -6.33
N ILE A 127 -10.56 -11.42 -7.10
CA ILE A 127 -11.88 -11.37 -7.76
C ILE A 127 -13.01 -11.33 -6.71
N VAL A 128 -12.96 -12.18 -5.69
CA VAL A 128 -13.96 -12.19 -4.61
C VAL A 128 -14.00 -10.83 -3.91
N VAL A 129 -12.85 -10.29 -3.52
CA VAL A 129 -12.78 -8.97 -2.88
C VAL A 129 -13.32 -7.86 -3.80
N ALA A 130 -13.00 -7.90 -5.09
CA ALA A 130 -13.49 -6.92 -6.05
C ALA A 130 -15.02 -6.98 -6.21
N LEU A 131 -15.61 -8.20 -6.26
CA LEU A 131 -17.05 -8.39 -6.33
C LEU A 131 -17.75 -7.91 -5.05
N VAL A 132 -17.19 -8.18 -3.88
CA VAL A 132 -17.72 -7.68 -2.60
C VAL A 132 -17.70 -6.14 -2.55
N LEU A 133 -16.59 -5.52 -2.98
CA LEU A 133 -16.49 -4.06 -3.04
C LEU A 133 -17.47 -3.47 -4.07
N LEU A 134 -17.67 -4.11 -5.21
CA LEU A 134 -18.66 -3.68 -6.19
C LEU A 134 -20.08 -3.78 -5.62
N GLY A 135 -20.43 -4.89 -4.96
CA GLY A 135 -21.72 -5.05 -4.29
C GLY A 135 -21.95 -4.00 -3.20
N PHE A 136 -20.90 -3.70 -2.41
CA PHE A 136 -20.92 -2.63 -1.40
C PHE A 136 -21.19 -1.24 -2.04
N VAL A 137 -20.47 -0.91 -3.12
CA VAL A 137 -20.63 0.39 -3.82
C VAL A 137 -22.02 0.51 -4.43
N LEU A 138 -22.51 -0.54 -5.09
CA LEU A 138 -23.84 -0.52 -5.72
C LEU A 138 -24.97 -0.46 -4.68
N GLY A 139 -24.90 -1.29 -3.63
CA GLY A 139 -25.89 -1.30 -2.56
C GLY A 139 -25.94 0.04 -1.81
N SER A 140 -24.79 0.53 -1.34
CA SER A 140 -24.71 1.84 -0.69
C SER A 140 -25.12 2.98 -1.63
N GLY A 141 -24.79 2.89 -2.92
CA GLY A 141 -25.16 3.91 -3.92
C GLY A 141 -26.67 4.03 -4.11
N VAL A 142 -27.41 2.93 -4.10
CA VAL A 142 -28.90 2.94 -4.16
C VAL A 142 -29.46 3.64 -2.94
N GLU A 143 -29.07 3.23 -1.73
CA GLU A 143 -29.55 3.84 -0.49
C GLU A 143 -29.18 5.33 -0.37
N LEU A 144 -28.02 5.67 -0.94
CA LEU A 144 -27.55 7.04 -0.98
C LEU A 144 -28.20 7.89 -2.08
N ALA A 145 -28.81 7.36 -3.11
CA ALA A 145 -29.47 8.11 -4.18
C ALA A 145 -30.81 8.72 -3.75
N ASP A 146 -31.57 7.99 -2.92
CA ASP A 146 -32.96 8.36 -2.56
C ASP A 146 -33.10 9.32 -1.36
N ALA A 147 -31.99 9.66 -0.69
CA ALA A 147 -32.05 10.50 0.49
C ALA A 147 -31.52 11.91 0.25
N ASP A 148 -32.21 12.90 0.81
CA ASP A 148 -31.76 14.30 0.79
C ASP A 148 -30.37 14.44 1.43
N VAL A 149 -29.46 15.06 0.71
CA VAL A 149 -28.13 15.42 1.25
C VAL A 149 -28.36 16.50 2.29
N VAL A 150 -28.21 16.16 3.57
CA VAL A 150 -28.25 17.15 4.64
C VAL A 150 -26.91 17.87 4.68
N PRO A 151 -26.85 19.16 4.34
CA PRO A 151 -25.59 19.92 4.29
C PRO A 151 -24.92 20.14 5.66
N SER A 152 -25.48 19.58 6.74
CA SER A 152 -25.16 19.96 8.12
C SER A 152 -24.05 19.18 8.79
N VAL A 153 -23.46 18.17 8.14
CA VAL A 153 -22.22 17.57 8.67
C VAL A 153 -21.07 18.43 8.15
N ILE A 154 -20.57 19.29 9.01
CA ILE A 154 -19.35 20.07 8.78
C ILE A 154 -18.19 19.07 8.69
N LEU A 155 -17.95 18.58 7.49
CA LEU A 155 -16.67 17.95 7.19
C LEU A 155 -15.60 19.01 7.43
N VAL A 156 -14.53 18.63 8.14
CA VAL A 156 -13.39 19.52 8.42
C VAL A 156 -13.01 20.28 7.15
N GLU A 157 -12.88 21.61 7.23
CA GLU A 157 -12.38 22.38 6.10
C GLU A 157 -10.90 22.00 5.86
N PRO A 158 -10.56 21.39 4.74
CA PRO A 158 -9.22 20.93 4.49
C PRO A 158 -8.28 22.10 4.18
N THR A 159 -7.14 22.13 4.81
CA THR A 159 -6.02 22.96 4.40
C THR A 159 -5.25 22.28 3.25
N PRO A 160 -4.45 23.01 2.46
CA PRO A 160 -3.58 22.41 1.47
C PRO A 160 -2.64 21.35 2.07
N LEU A 161 -2.17 21.57 3.29
CA LEU A 161 -1.30 20.64 4.01
C LEU A 161 -2.03 19.36 4.39
N SER A 162 -3.24 19.45 4.96
CA SER A 162 -4.03 18.29 5.35
C SER A 162 -4.51 17.48 4.14
N LEU A 163 -4.81 18.12 3.01
CA LEU A 163 -5.14 17.46 1.74
C LEU A 163 -3.95 16.64 1.21
N LEU A 164 -2.75 17.22 1.24
CA LEU A 164 -1.53 16.50 0.84
C LEU A 164 -1.23 15.36 1.80
N ALA A 165 -1.42 15.54 3.09
CA ALA A 165 -1.23 14.50 4.09
C ALA A 165 -2.23 13.33 3.89
N ALA A 166 -3.52 13.64 3.65
CA ALA A 166 -4.52 12.65 3.27
C ALA A 166 -4.14 11.89 2.00
N SER A 167 -3.61 12.61 0.99
CA SER A 167 -3.10 12.00 -0.25
C SER A 167 -1.94 11.05 0.01
N GLY A 168 -1.07 11.36 0.96
CA GLY A 168 0.03 10.50 1.41
C GLY A 168 -0.44 9.22 2.10
N LEU A 169 -1.53 9.28 2.90
CA LEU A 169 -2.16 8.10 3.47
C LEU A 169 -2.81 7.23 2.39
N VAL A 170 -3.60 7.83 1.51
CA VAL A 170 -4.26 7.13 0.40
C VAL A 170 -3.25 6.50 -0.55
N PHE A 171 -2.08 7.12 -0.75
CA PHE A 171 -1.00 6.56 -1.58
C PHE A 171 -0.59 5.16 -1.14
N VAL A 172 -0.64 4.83 0.16
CA VAL A 172 -0.32 3.47 0.66
C VAL A 172 -1.20 2.41 0.00
N ALA A 173 -2.46 2.73 -0.30
CA ALA A 173 -3.38 1.83 -0.97
C ALA A 173 -2.98 1.52 -2.43
N PHE A 174 -2.30 2.45 -3.10
CA PHE A 174 -1.78 2.25 -4.45
C PHE A 174 -0.42 1.54 -4.50
N ALA A 175 0.34 1.45 -3.41
CA ALA A 175 1.73 0.97 -3.36
C ALA A 175 1.92 -0.53 -3.72
N GLY A 176 0.87 -1.21 -4.19
CA GLY A 176 0.90 -2.63 -4.59
C GLY A 176 1.47 -2.90 -5.99
N TYR A 177 1.56 -1.89 -6.88
CA TYR A 177 2.02 -2.08 -8.27
C TYR A 177 3.49 -2.52 -8.38
N ALA A 178 4.32 -2.21 -7.40
CA ALA A 178 5.74 -2.58 -7.39
C ALA A 178 6.01 -4.09 -7.53
N ARG A 179 5.02 -4.93 -7.29
CA ARG A 179 5.15 -6.38 -7.49
C ARG A 179 5.14 -6.80 -8.94
N ILE A 180 4.42 -6.08 -9.80
CA ILE A 180 4.32 -6.42 -11.23
C ILE A 180 5.68 -6.23 -11.90
N THR A 181 6.46 -5.24 -11.46
CA THR A 181 7.79 -4.94 -12.02
C THR A 181 8.85 -6.01 -11.72
N VAL A 182 8.60 -6.89 -10.74
CA VAL A 182 9.53 -7.97 -10.35
C VAL A 182 9.22 -9.30 -11.07
N LEU A 183 8.07 -9.40 -11.76
CA LEU A 183 7.63 -10.62 -12.47
C LEU A 183 8.15 -10.72 -13.91
N GLY A 184 9.15 -9.92 -14.27
CA GLY A 184 9.68 -9.85 -15.65
C GLY A 184 10.19 -11.17 -16.22
N GLU A 185 10.66 -12.09 -15.36
CA GLU A 185 11.18 -13.40 -15.75
C GLU A 185 10.08 -14.45 -15.99
N GLU A 186 8.85 -14.20 -15.51
CA GLU A 186 7.74 -15.16 -15.58
C GLU A 186 6.73 -14.85 -16.69
N VAL A 187 6.93 -13.75 -17.46
CA VAL A 187 5.95 -13.24 -18.43
C VAL A 187 6.48 -13.34 -19.85
N THR A 188 5.65 -13.86 -20.76
CA THR A 188 5.89 -13.84 -22.22
C THR A 188 5.78 -12.41 -22.74
N ASP A 189 6.79 -11.93 -23.47
CA ASP A 189 6.91 -10.55 -23.98
C ASP A 189 6.78 -9.48 -22.87
N PRO A 190 7.75 -9.43 -21.91
CA PRO A 190 7.66 -8.53 -20.76
C PRO A 190 7.58 -7.04 -21.13
N ARG A 191 8.20 -6.67 -22.27
CA ARG A 191 8.24 -5.27 -22.73
C ARG A 191 6.86 -4.70 -23.08
N ARG A 192 5.94 -5.53 -23.55
CA ARG A 192 4.58 -5.15 -23.93
C ARG A 192 3.56 -5.50 -22.84
N THR A 193 3.67 -6.69 -22.28
CA THR A 193 2.67 -7.23 -21.34
C THR A 193 2.72 -6.53 -19.98
N ILE A 194 3.91 -6.22 -19.44
CA ILE A 194 4.05 -5.60 -18.13
C ILE A 194 3.46 -4.18 -18.10
N PRO A 195 3.78 -3.24 -19.02
CA PRO A 195 3.18 -1.92 -19.01
C PRO A 195 1.66 -1.95 -19.17
N LEU A 196 1.14 -2.84 -20.01
CA LEU A 196 -0.29 -2.98 -20.25
C LEU A 196 -1.01 -3.52 -19.00
N ALA A 197 -0.46 -4.55 -18.35
CA ALA A 197 -0.98 -5.10 -17.10
C ALA A 197 -0.98 -4.06 -15.97
N ILE A 198 0.07 -3.22 -15.88
CA ILE A 198 0.13 -2.11 -14.91
C ILE A 198 -0.98 -1.11 -15.23
N ALA A 199 -1.14 -0.68 -16.48
CA ALA A 199 -2.13 0.32 -16.86
C ALA A 199 -3.57 -0.15 -16.57
N TRP A 200 -3.92 -1.36 -16.98
CA TRP A 200 -5.26 -1.94 -16.71
C TRP A 200 -5.53 -2.14 -15.22
N SER A 201 -4.59 -2.74 -14.49
CA SER A 201 -4.77 -2.96 -13.05
C SER A 201 -4.82 -1.64 -12.28
N PHE A 202 -4.04 -0.64 -12.69
CA PHE A 202 -4.05 0.68 -12.08
C PHE A 202 -5.38 1.40 -12.35
N GLY A 203 -5.87 1.41 -13.60
CA GLY A 203 -7.14 2.01 -13.96
C GLY A 203 -8.32 1.39 -13.20
N LEU A 204 -8.37 0.06 -13.11
CA LEU A 204 -9.40 -0.64 -12.34
C LEU A 204 -9.35 -0.30 -10.85
N VAL A 205 -8.16 -0.29 -10.25
CA VAL A 205 -7.99 0.05 -8.84
C VAL A 205 -8.38 1.50 -8.56
N LEU A 206 -7.98 2.42 -9.44
CA LEU A 206 -8.36 3.83 -9.33
C LEU A 206 -9.88 4.00 -9.39
N LEU A 207 -10.55 3.32 -10.33
CA LEU A 207 -12.00 3.35 -10.44
C LEU A 207 -12.68 2.85 -9.15
N VAL A 208 -12.25 1.70 -8.62
CA VAL A 208 -12.80 1.15 -7.37
C VAL A 208 -12.58 2.12 -6.20
N TYR A 209 -11.39 2.71 -6.09
CA TYR A 209 -11.09 3.63 -4.99
C TYR A 209 -11.87 4.95 -5.10
N LEU A 210 -12.08 5.46 -6.31
CA LEU A 210 -12.92 6.63 -6.53
C LEU A 210 -14.38 6.34 -6.15
N LEU A 211 -14.92 5.21 -6.56
CA LEU A 211 -16.29 4.82 -6.22
C LEU A 211 -16.47 4.64 -4.70
N VAL A 212 -15.53 3.97 -4.02
CA VAL A 212 -15.57 3.84 -2.57
C VAL A 212 -15.41 5.21 -1.88
N ALA A 213 -14.52 6.09 -2.37
CA ALA A 213 -14.37 7.44 -1.83
C ALA A 213 -15.65 8.27 -1.95
N VAL A 214 -16.37 8.14 -3.06
CA VAL A 214 -17.69 8.80 -3.25
C VAL A 214 -18.67 8.28 -2.20
N VAL A 215 -18.78 6.96 -2.02
CA VAL A 215 -19.67 6.37 -1.00
C VAL A 215 -19.30 6.88 0.40
N VAL A 216 -18.00 6.90 0.74
CA VAL A 216 -17.54 7.38 2.07
C VAL A 216 -17.90 8.84 2.30
N VAL A 217 -17.68 9.72 1.31
CA VAL A 217 -18.00 11.15 1.43
C VAL A 217 -19.52 11.36 1.55
N LEU A 218 -20.30 10.66 0.74
CA LEU A 218 -21.77 10.77 0.77
C LEU A 218 -22.33 10.22 2.09
N ALA A 219 -21.87 9.10 2.59
CA ALA A 219 -22.28 8.53 3.87
C ALA A 219 -21.94 9.45 5.05
N ALA A 220 -20.70 9.99 5.06
CA ALA A 220 -20.31 10.98 6.07
C ALA A 220 -21.15 12.24 6.01
N GLY A 221 -21.44 12.74 4.81
CA GLY A 221 -22.34 13.91 4.57
C GLY A 221 -23.77 13.69 5.05
N ARG A 222 -24.17 12.44 5.31
CA ARG A 222 -25.48 12.06 5.89
C ARG A 222 -25.45 11.75 7.39
N GLY A 223 -24.32 12.04 8.04
CA GLY A 223 -24.16 11.83 9.47
C GLY A 223 -23.78 10.40 9.87
N VAL A 224 -23.44 9.53 8.92
CA VAL A 224 -22.87 8.22 9.25
C VAL A 224 -21.51 8.42 9.92
N THR A 225 -21.33 7.92 11.13
CA THR A 225 -20.07 7.99 11.84
C THR A 225 -19.07 7.03 11.20
N ILE A 226 -18.00 7.56 10.64
CA ILE A 226 -16.95 6.79 9.97
C ILE A 226 -15.80 6.52 10.95
N GLY A 227 -15.74 5.30 11.44
CA GLY A 227 -14.67 4.79 12.30
C GLY A 227 -13.53 4.11 11.52
N PRO A 228 -12.60 3.44 12.25
CA PRO A 228 -11.46 2.76 11.63
C PRO A 228 -11.84 1.59 10.71
N ALA A 229 -13.03 0.99 10.86
CA ALA A 229 -13.58 -0.01 9.96
C ALA A 229 -14.62 0.61 8.99
N ALA A 230 -14.27 1.69 8.34
CA ALA A 230 -15.14 2.59 7.59
C ALA A 230 -16.20 1.90 6.70
N LEU A 231 -15.83 0.84 6.00
CA LEU A 231 -16.77 0.13 5.12
C LEU A 231 -17.81 -0.66 5.93
N ASN A 232 -17.42 -1.23 7.08
CA ASN A 232 -18.36 -1.91 7.97
C ASN A 232 -19.33 -0.90 8.61
N ASP A 233 -18.82 0.27 9.03
CA ASP A 233 -19.67 1.31 9.64
C ASP A 233 -20.73 1.80 8.65
N ILE A 234 -20.35 2.01 7.40
CA ILE A 234 -21.28 2.38 6.32
C ILE A 234 -22.27 1.25 6.02
N ALA A 235 -21.78 0.00 5.94
CA ALA A 235 -22.66 -1.14 5.69
C ALA A 235 -23.68 -1.34 6.82
N GLN A 236 -23.24 -1.19 8.06
CA GLN A 236 -24.14 -1.29 9.23
C GLN A 236 -25.22 -0.20 9.24
N ALA A 237 -24.90 1.00 8.73
CA ALA A 237 -25.84 2.11 8.68
C ALA A 237 -26.82 2.03 7.50
N LEU A 238 -26.42 1.46 6.36
CA LEU A 238 -27.14 1.58 5.09
C LEU A 238 -27.58 0.25 4.49
N LEU A 239 -26.95 -0.86 4.84
CA LEU A 239 -27.14 -2.15 4.17
C LEU A 239 -27.67 -3.23 5.14
N PRO A 240 -28.19 -4.34 4.64
CA PRO A 240 -28.60 -5.47 5.47
C PRO A 240 -27.45 -6.02 6.32
N ASP A 241 -27.70 -6.48 7.55
CA ASP A 241 -26.71 -6.93 8.54
C ASP A 241 -25.70 -7.97 8.04
N TRP A 242 -26.12 -8.87 7.15
CA TRP A 242 -25.23 -9.88 6.60
C TRP A 242 -24.09 -9.32 5.77
N THR A 243 -24.23 -8.09 5.24
CA THR A 243 -23.20 -7.42 4.43
C THR A 243 -21.97 -7.07 5.26
N VAL A 244 -22.14 -6.76 6.55
CA VAL A 244 -21.04 -6.48 7.49
C VAL A 244 -20.11 -7.69 7.59
N ALA A 245 -20.68 -8.90 7.75
CA ALA A 245 -19.90 -10.14 7.82
C ALA A 245 -19.16 -10.43 6.48
N VAL A 246 -19.82 -10.19 5.35
CA VAL A 246 -19.20 -10.37 4.01
C VAL A 246 -18.03 -9.41 3.80
N LEU A 247 -18.18 -8.14 4.21
CA LEU A 247 -17.11 -7.14 4.16
C LEU A 247 -15.95 -7.50 5.09
N ALA A 248 -16.24 -7.98 6.31
CA ALA A 248 -15.22 -8.43 7.24
C ALA A 248 -14.41 -9.60 6.67
N ILE A 249 -15.07 -10.59 6.06
CA ILE A 249 -14.38 -11.70 5.36
C ILE A 249 -13.51 -11.17 4.24
N ALA A 250 -14.02 -10.25 3.41
CA ALA A 250 -13.25 -9.67 2.31
C ALA A 250 -12.03 -8.89 2.83
N ALA A 251 -12.16 -8.13 3.92
CA ALA A 251 -11.07 -7.41 4.57
C ALA A 251 -9.99 -8.37 5.10
N VAL A 252 -10.40 -9.47 5.76
CA VAL A 252 -9.48 -10.51 6.27
C VAL A 252 -8.73 -11.18 5.12
N LEU A 253 -9.42 -11.53 4.04
CA LEU A 253 -8.79 -12.13 2.86
C LEU A 253 -7.78 -11.17 2.21
N ALA A 254 -8.18 -9.92 1.97
CA ALA A 254 -7.33 -8.90 1.36
C ALA A 254 -6.12 -8.56 2.24
N ALA A 255 -6.35 -8.25 3.52
CA ALA A 255 -5.30 -7.87 4.46
C ALA A 255 -4.39 -9.05 4.81
N GLY A 256 -4.93 -10.26 4.96
CA GLY A 256 -4.18 -11.48 5.20
C GLY A 256 -3.22 -11.80 4.05
N ALA A 257 -3.68 -11.74 2.80
CA ALA A 257 -2.82 -11.94 1.63
C ALA A 257 -1.68 -10.91 1.56
N VAL A 258 -1.97 -9.65 1.91
CA VAL A 258 -0.96 -8.58 1.99
C VAL A 258 0.04 -8.85 3.11
N LEU A 259 -0.42 -9.16 4.33
CA LEU A 259 0.39 -9.39 5.52
C LEU A 259 1.41 -10.53 5.30
N VAL A 260 0.95 -11.69 4.81
CA VAL A 260 1.83 -12.84 4.47
C VAL A 260 2.95 -12.39 3.51
N SER A 261 2.62 -11.58 2.53
CA SER A 261 3.52 -11.12 1.48
C SER A 261 4.49 -10.04 1.96
N LEU A 262 4.05 -9.17 2.86
CA LEU A 262 4.89 -8.10 3.38
C LEU A 262 5.95 -8.67 4.32
N ILE A 263 5.59 -9.57 5.25
CA ILE A 263 6.57 -10.21 6.15
C ILE A 263 7.65 -10.94 5.35
N ALA A 264 7.25 -11.75 4.36
CA ALA A 264 8.22 -12.42 3.50
C ALA A 264 9.06 -11.45 2.65
N GLY A 265 8.45 -10.37 2.15
CA GLY A 265 9.13 -9.36 1.34
C GLY A 265 10.17 -8.57 2.14
N VAL A 266 9.83 -8.15 3.34
CA VAL A 266 10.75 -7.49 4.28
C VAL A 266 11.89 -8.43 4.65
N GLY A 267 11.57 -9.69 4.98
CA GLY A 267 12.57 -10.71 5.30
C GLY A 267 13.59 -10.91 4.17
N ARG A 268 13.13 -11.00 2.92
CA ARG A 268 14.03 -11.14 1.76
C ARG A 268 14.90 -9.90 1.53
N THR A 269 14.34 -8.70 1.70
CA THR A 269 15.12 -7.46 1.54
C THR A 269 16.18 -7.33 2.64
N LEU A 270 15.82 -7.62 3.89
CA LEU A 270 16.75 -7.61 5.01
C LEU A 270 17.86 -8.64 4.84
N PHE A 271 17.50 -9.84 4.36
CA PHE A 271 18.47 -10.88 3.99
C PHE A 271 19.43 -10.39 2.89
N ALA A 272 18.91 -9.82 1.80
CA ALA A 272 19.75 -9.35 0.70
C ALA A 272 20.69 -8.21 1.12
N MET A 273 20.26 -7.34 2.04
CA MET A 273 21.12 -6.29 2.62
C MET A 273 22.19 -6.90 3.53
N ALA A 274 21.84 -7.91 4.34
CA ALA A 274 22.78 -8.59 5.23
C ALA A 274 23.84 -9.39 4.45
N ASP A 275 23.45 -10.06 3.38
CA ASP A 275 24.33 -10.79 2.48
C ASP A 275 25.38 -9.87 1.81
N ARG A 276 24.94 -8.66 1.43
CA ARG A 276 25.81 -7.61 0.84
C ARG A 276 26.60 -6.79 1.87
N GLY A 277 26.47 -7.09 3.17
CA GLY A 277 27.15 -6.35 4.26
C GLY A 277 26.59 -4.96 4.55
N ASP A 278 25.34 -4.70 4.18
CA ASP A 278 24.61 -3.44 4.45
C ASP A 278 23.65 -3.57 5.65
N ALA A 279 23.52 -4.77 6.23
CA ALA A 279 22.80 -5.07 7.46
C ALA A 279 23.56 -6.11 8.30
N PRO A 280 23.22 -6.32 9.59
CA PRO A 280 23.88 -7.29 10.44
C PRO A 280 23.88 -8.71 9.83
N ARG A 281 25.01 -9.37 9.78
CA ARG A 281 25.20 -10.71 9.20
C ARG A 281 24.29 -11.78 9.79
N ALA A 282 23.79 -11.57 11.00
CA ALA A 282 22.83 -12.48 11.63
C ALA A 282 21.56 -12.71 10.79
N PHE A 283 21.16 -11.74 9.97
CA PHE A 283 19.99 -11.84 9.09
C PHE A 283 20.27 -12.54 7.76
N ALA A 284 21.52 -12.85 7.44
CA ALA A 284 21.90 -13.66 6.28
C ALA A 284 21.72 -15.17 6.53
N ALA A 285 21.21 -15.59 7.69
CA ALA A 285 21.01 -16.99 8.02
C ALA A 285 19.79 -17.57 7.29
N VAL A 286 20.01 -18.66 6.56
CA VAL A 286 18.98 -19.42 5.83
C VAL A 286 18.74 -20.77 6.51
N GLY A 287 17.51 -21.19 6.60
CA GLY A 287 17.13 -22.50 7.13
C GLY A 287 17.66 -23.64 6.24
N ARG A 288 18.25 -24.66 6.85
CA ARG A 288 18.87 -25.77 6.11
C ARG A 288 17.90 -26.52 5.19
N THR A 289 16.67 -26.72 5.63
CA THR A 289 15.63 -27.47 4.90
C THR A 289 14.71 -26.58 4.10
N SER A 290 14.22 -25.50 4.71
CA SER A 290 13.22 -24.60 4.11
C SER A 290 13.82 -23.60 3.12
N ARG A 291 15.13 -23.37 3.17
CA ARG A 291 15.84 -22.31 2.42
C ARG A 291 15.26 -20.89 2.60
N ILE A 292 14.56 -20.67 3.72
CA ILE A 292 13.93 -19.40 4.07
C ILE A 292 14.87 -18.59 4.96
N PRO A 293 14.99 -17.27 4.81
CA PRO A 293 15.74 -16.38 5.68
C PRO A 293 15.01 -16.17 7.02
N TYR A 294 14.90 -17.22 7.84
CA TYR A 294 14.04 -17.30 9.02
C TYR A 294 14.30 -16.18 10.03
N ARG A 295 15.57 -15.79 10.27
CA ARG A 295 15.90 -14.71 11.21
C ARG A 295 15.41 -13.36 10.72
N ALA A 296 15.51 -13.10 9.42
CA ALA A 296 15.03 -11.87 8.81
C ALA A 296 13.48 -11.81 8.81
N GLU A 297 12.80 -12.93 8.58
CA GLU A 297 11.33 -12.99 8.67
C GLU A 297 10.83 -12.84 10.11
N ILE A 298 11.49 -13.44 11.09
CA ILE A 298 11.19 -13.24 12.51
C ILE A 298 11.37 -11.75 12.88
N ALA A 299 12.47 -11.13 12.46
CA ALA A 299 12.70 -9.70 12.72
C ALA A 299 11.62 -8.82 12.10
N ALA A 300 11.17 -9.13 10.87
CA ALA A 300 10.06 -8.45 10.21
C ALA A 300 8.75 -8.61 10.99
N ALA A 301 8.43 -9.81 11.46
CA ALA A 301 7.24 -10.08 12.26
C ALA A 301 7.28 -9.39 13.62
N VAL A 302 8.44 -9.41 14.30
CA VAL A 302 8.64 -8.72 15.59
C VAL A 302 8.48 -7.21 15.40
N GLY A 303 9.09 -6.61 14.38
CA GLY A 303 8.92 -5.19 14.07
C GLY A 303 7.46 -4.84 13.78
N THR A 304 6.74 -5.71 13.04
CA THR A 304 5.30 -5.58 12.79
C THR A 304 4.50 -5.63 14.10
N ALA A 305 4.78 -6.60 14.97
CA ALA A 305 4.10 -6.74 16.26
C ALA A 305 4.35 -5.55 17.19
N VAL A 306 5.58 -5.02 17.24
CA VAL A 306 5.91 -3.81 18.00
C VAL A 306 5.07 -2.63 17.52
N LEU A 307 4.95 -2.40 16.21
CA LEU A 307 4.14 -1.31 15.67
C LEU A 307 2.63 -1.52 15.90
N VAL A 308 2.14 -2.76 15.96
CA VAL A 308 0.75 -3.07 16.37
C VAL A 308 0.49 -2.66 17.81
N VAL A 309 1.46 -2.91 18.71
CA VAL A 309 1.31 -2.60 20.15
C VAL A 309 1.44 -1.10 20.43
N VAL A 310 2.49 -0.47 19.88
CA VAL A 310 2.86 0.93 20.20
C VAL A 310 2.03 1.92 19.38
N GLY A 311 1.74 1.59 18.12
CA GLY A 311 1.02 2.46 17.20
C GLY A 311 -0.48 2.20 17.15
N GLY A 312 -1.12 2.81 16.16
CA GLY A 312 -2.48 2.56 15.72
C GLY A 312 -2.51 2.52 14.20
N LEU A 313 -3.69 2.33 13.62
CA LEU A 313 -3.84 2.22 12.17
C LEU A 313 -3.31 3.47 11.44
N THR A 314 -3.69 4.67 11.90
CA THR A 314 -3.27 5.95 11.29
C THR A 314 -1.75 6.13 11.36
N VAL A 315 -1.13 5.84 12.52
CA VAL A 315 0.33 5.94 12.69
C VAL A 315 1.05 4.95 11.77
N ALA A 316 0.57 3.71 11.70
CA ALA A 316 1.14 2.69 10.81
C ALA A 316 1.05 3.11 9.32
N LEU A 317 -0.09 3.70 8.91
CA LEU A 317 -0.28 4.22 7.55
C LEU A 317 0.62 5.43 7.28
N ALA A 318 0.76 6.37 8.22
CA ALA A 318 1.60 7.55 8.07
C ALA A 318 3.10 7.18 7.96
N ILE A 319 3.59 6.29 8.82
CA ILE A 319 4.96 5.76 8.73
C ILE A 319 5.16 5.03 7.40
N SER A 320 4.20 4.15 7.03
CA SER A 320 4.27 3.44 5.76
C SER A 320 4.33 4.40 4.57
N GLY A 321 3.43 5.38 4.51
CA GLY A 321 3.38 6.39 3.45
C GLY A 321 4.68 7.16 3.33
N SER A 322 5.15 7.74 4.43
CA SER A 322 6.38 8.53 4.48
C SER A 322 7.61 7.73 4.03
N MET A 323 7.77 6.51 4.55
CA MET A 323 8.92 5.67 4.21
C MET A 323 8.89 5.17 2.76
N ILE A 324 7.72 4.74 2.26
CA ILE A 324 7.59 4.25 0.88
C ILE A 324 7.69 5.39 -0.13
N LEU A 325 7.17 6.58 0.16
CA LEU A 325 7.37 7.77 -0.68
C LEU A 325 8.85 8.16 -0.73
N THR A 326 9.56 8.11 0.40
CA THR A 326 11.02 8.33 0.45
C THR A 326 11.77 7.29 -0.39
N TYR A 327 11.38 6.02 -0.32
CA TYR A 327 11.92 4.96 -1.19
C TYR A 327 11.75 5.30 -2.67
N TYR A 328 10.56 5.75 -3.09
CA TYR A 328 10.33 6.14 -4.48
C TYR A 328 11.04 7.44 -4.86
N ALA A 329 11.21 8.39 -3.95
CA ALA A 329 12.02 9.59 -4.19
C ALA A 329 13.47 9.21 -4.58
N ILE A 330 14.07 8.23 -3.89
CA ILE A 330 15.38 7.70 -4.26
C ILE A 330 15.32 7.00 -5.64
N GLY A 331 14.22 6.30 -5.94
CA GLY A 331 13.98 5.72 -7.27
C GLY A 331 13.93 6.78 -8.36
N HIS A 332 13.25 7.90 -8.15
CA HIS A 332 13.24 9.02 -9.09
C HIS A 332 14.64 9.63 -9.26
N TRP A 333 15.38 9.78 -8.17
CA TRP A 333 16.77 10.25 -8.24
C TRP A 333 17.65 9.32 -9.08
N ALA A 334 17.53 8.00 -8.90
CA ALA A 334 18.21 7.03 -9.74
C ALA A 334 17.78 7.12 -11.22
N ALA A 335 16.47 7.32 -11.47
CA ALA A 335 15.93 7.44 -12.83
C ALA A 335 16.42 8.71 -13.56
N LEU A 336 16.72 9.79 -12.85
CA LEU A 336 17.34 11.01 -13.42
C LEU A 336 18.76 10.78 -13.93
N ARG A 337 19.45 9.73 -13.44
CA ARG A 337 20.81 9.36 -13.87
C ARG A 337 20.84 8.43 -15.08
N LEU A 338 19.67 7.92 -15.51
CA LEU A 338 19.60 7.08 -16.70
C LEU A 338 19.92 7.86 -17.99
N PRO A 339 20.63 7.23 -18.96
CA PRO A 339 20.85 7.81 -20.29
C PRO A 339 19.51 8.13 -20.99
N ARG A 340 19.53 9.15 -21.84
CA ARG A 340 18.36 9.65 -22.58
C ARG A 340 18.42 9.19 -24.01
N GLU A 341 17.37 8.56 -24.50
CA GLU A 341 17.26 8.10 -25.87
C GLU A 341 16.05 8.77 -26.54
N GLY A 342 16.31 9.52 -27.62
CA GLY A 342 15.31 10.23 -28.42
C GLY A 342 14.73 11.49 -27.77
N ALA A 343 14.14 12.39 -28.56
CA ALA A 343 13.60 13.67 -28.07
C ALA A 343 12.40 13.50 -27.11
N PHE A 344 11.48 12.60 -27.43
CA PHE A 344 10.34 12.29 -26.55
C PHE A 344 10.81 11.58 -25.27
N GLY A 345 11.77 10.66 -25.38
CA GLY A 345 12.42 10.02 -24.25
C GLY A 345 13.22 11.00 -23.38
N ALA A 346 13.72 12.09 -23.93
CA ALA A 346 14.43 13.14 -23.18
C ALA A 346 13.47 13.97 -22.30
N LEU A 347 12.28 14.33 -22.80
CA LEU A 347 11.28 15.11 -22.07
C LEU A 347 10.65 14.27 -20.93
N VAL A 348 10.10 13.10 -21.26
CA VAL A 348 9.52 12.16 -20.30
C VAL A 348 10.60 11.66 -19.33
N GLY A 349 11.84 11.52 -19.81
CA GLY A 349 13.00 11.12 -19.06
C GLY A 349 13.42 12.04 -17.93
N ARG A 350 13.05 13.33 -17.98
CA ARG A 350 13.30 14.30 -16.89
C ARG A 350 12.03 14.73 -16.17
N ALA A 351 10.98 15.08 -16.92
CA ALA A 351 9.76 15.63 -16.34
C ALA A 351 9.12 14.66 -15.34
N VAL A 352 8.99 13.38 -15.71
CA VAL A 352 8.39 12.37 -14.83
C VAL A 352 9.20 12.15 -13.55
N PRO A 353 10.52 11.88 -13.56
CA PRO A 353 11.29 11.75 -12.33
C PRO A 353 11.36 13.02 -11.48
N VAL A 354 11.43 14.21 -12.10
CA VAL A 354 11.41 15.48 -11.34
C VAL A 354 10.07 15.70 -10.67
N ALA A 355 8.96 15.57 -11.42
CA ALA A 355 7.62 15.69 -10.85
C ALA A 355 7.37 14.65 -9.74
N GLY A 356 7.82 13.40 -9.95
CA GLY A 356 7.72 12.34 -8.96
C GLY A 356 8.55 12.62 -7.70
N LEU A 357 9.77 13.13 -7.85
CA LEU A 357 10.62 13.50 -6.71
C LEU A 357 9.99 14.62 -5.88
N VAL A 358 9.51 15.68 -6.55
CA VAL A 358 8.89 16.84 -5.89
C VAL A 358 7.59 16.41 -5.19
N SER A 359 6.73 15.64 -5.87
CA SER A 359 5.46 15.17 -5.29
C SER A 359 5.70 14.20 -4.12
N CYS A 360 6.64 13.26 -4.22
CA CYS A 360 6.99 12.40 -3.09
C CYS A 360 7.49 13.22 -1.88
N ALA A 361 8.38 14.20 -2.10
CA ALA A 361 8.88 15.07 -1.04
C ALA A 361 7.76 15.90 -0.39
N ALA A 362 6.86 16.46 -1.21
CA ALA A 362 5.70 17.22 -0.72
C ALA A 362 4.76 16.37 0.15
N LEU A 363 4.43 15.14 -0.27
CA LEU A 363 3.57 14.25 0.51
C LEU A 363 4.26 13.76 1.79
N VAL A 364 5.57 13.47 1.76
CA VAL A 364 6.34 13.11 2.97
C VAL A 364 6.34 14.26 3.97
N LEU A 365 6.63 15.49 3.50
CA LEU A 365 6.63 16.67 4.36
C LEU A 365 5.24 16.91 4.98
N ALA A 366 4.18 16.78 4.17
CA ALA A 366 2.81 16.91 4.64
C ALA A 366 2.45 15.87 5.71
N LEU A 367 2.83 14.60 5.52
CA LEU A 367 2.61 13.54 6.50
C LEU A 367 3.34 13.79 7.83
N ILE A 368 4.54 14.38 7.78
CA ILE A 368 5.33 14.69 9.00
C ILE A 368 4.76 15.92 9.74
N LEU A 369 4.29 16.93 9.01
CA LEU A 369 3.80 18.19 9.60
C LEU A 369 2.34 18.12 10.07
N ALA A 370 1.54 17.20 9.53
CA ALA A 370 0.13 17.02 9.88
C ALA A 370 -0.08 15.93 10.95
N GLY A 371 0.89 15.02 11.16
CA GLY A 371 0.87 13.97 12.19
C GLY A 371 1.62 14.39 13.41
#